data_eceb16a35edfc0462c389a782bbf1e7d
#
_entry.id   eceb16a35edfc0462c389a782bbf1e7d
#
_cell.length_a   1.000
_cell.length_b   1.000
_cell.length_c   1.000
_cell.angle_alpha   90.00
_cell.angle_beta   90.00
_cell.angle_gamma   90.00
#
_symmetry.space_group_name_H-M   'P 1'
#
loop_
_entity.id
_entity.type
_entity.pdbx_description
1 polymer ?
#
loop_
_entity_poly.entity_id
_entity_poly.type
_entity_poly.pdbx_seq_one_letter_code
_entity_poly.pdbx_strand_id
1 'polypeptide(L)'
;SLVFCIRVVTNILPLVYGCICCHVSLLYDTRSNGLQTGEVSRFVHQLHYHYEVPMRDKLVVYNVSSSKTPPLAVPKREDIMRRLDAYRKGGSKAISASAINTYLDCPLKFYFSVVEGIREEEEVSETIESDVFGSILHKVMEELYKPFQGKMVTVDLLKAIRKDTALLTGAIARAFASEFFKTEVVRSLTGQNYLIGEMIRKYVEKILERDGKLTPFVYIESERKINGLISLSDYSEIRLKGFIDRVDEVRDAIRIIDYKSGSGTTTFSSIESLFNKEEKDRAKAVMQVFMYCWMYAHLTENKGKTIQPGIYYVRSLFADPFDPSVYHRIERGKSEKVEDFSGYAQAFEEGLRGCLDEIFNPEIPFTQTPTGKACSYCPFKGICGK
;
A
#
# COMPACT_ATOMS: atom_id res chain seq x y z
N SER A 1 -7.97 38.01 23.71
CA SER A 1 -7.66 38.16 22.27
C SER A 1 -7.87 36.81 21.59
N LEU A 2 -8.81 36.74 20.69
CA LEU A 2 -9.02 35.56 19.84
C LEU A 2 -8.31 35.81 18.50
N VAL A 3 -7.42 34.90 18.12
CA VAL A 3 -6.73 34.93 16.84
C VAL A 3 -7.36 33.88 15.94
N PHE A 4 -7.95 34.30 14.84
CA PHE A 4 -8.50 33.39 13.83
C PHE A 4 -7.58 33.34 12.61
N CYS A 5 -7.12 32.13 12.26
CA CYS A 5 -6.44 31.90 10.99
C CYS A 5 -7.48 31.57 9.94
N ILE A 6 -7.77 32.51 9.02
CA ILE A 6 -8.78 32.33 7.99
C ILE A 6 -8.13 31.71 6.77
N ARG A 7 -8.23 30.40 6.63
CA ARG A 7 -7.96 29.76 5.33
C ARG A 7 -9.19 29.73 4.42
N VAL A 8 -10.38 29.54 4.97
CA VAL A 8 -11.69 29.73 4.32
C VAL A 8 -12.73 29.85 5.42
N VAL A 9 -13.33 31.01 5.66
CA VAL A 9 -14.51 31.13 6.53
C VAL A 9 -15.67 31.58 5.67
N THR A 10 -16.62 30.70 5.47
CA THR A 10 -17.81 30.95 4.65
C THR A 10 -18.82 31.89 5.32
N ASN A 11 -18.71 32.15 6.64
CA ASN A 11 -19.56 33.08 7.38
C ASN A 11 -18.83 33.73 8.56
N ILE A 12 -18.28 34.90 8.36
CA ILE A 12 -17.63 35.68 9.42
C ILE A 12 -18.65 36.44 10.30
N LEU A 13 -19.78 36.83 9.74
CA LEU A 13 -20.80 37.66 10.44
C LEU A 13 -21.30 37.05 11.78
N PRO A 14 -21.65 35.77 11.88
CA PRO A 14 -22.08 35.19 13.17
C PRO A 14 -20.96 35.14 14.22
N LEU A 15 -19.71 35.03 13.79
CA LEU A 15 -18.53 35.00 14.67
C LEU A 15 -18.23 36.37 15.28
N VAL A 16 -18.46 37.46 14.54
CA VAL A 16 -18.20 38.82 15.02
C VAL A 16 -19.32 39.33 15.95
N TYR A 17 -20.57 39.00 15.62
CA TYR A 17 -21.74 39.41 16.45
C TYR A 17 -21.94 38.59 17.71
N GLY A 18 -21.43 37.37 17.77
CA GLY A 18 -21.55 36.49 18.96
C GLY A 18 -20.39 36.61 19.93
N CYS A 19 -19.35 37.38 19.64
CA CYS A 19 -18.14 37.46 20.46
C CYS A 19 -18.09 38.73 21.26
N ILE A 20 -18.18 38.63 22.61
CA ILE A 20 -17.96 39.72 23.58
C ILE A 20 -16.43 39.96 23.70
N CYS A 21 -15.70 40.00 22.62
CA CYS A 21 -14.25 40.17 22.60
C CYS A 21 -13.89 41.60 22.28
N CYS A 22 -13.02 42.22 23.07
CA CYS A 22 -12.54 43.61 22.86
C CYS A 22 -11.64 43.74 21.62
N HIS A 23 -11.07 42.63 21.09
CA HIS A 23 -10.17 42.64 19.94
C HIS A 23 -10.30 41.34 19.15
N VAL A 24 -10.44 41.49 17.83
CA VAL A 24 -10.44 40.37 16.86
C VAL A 24 -9.27 40.62 15.88
N SER A 25 -8.46 39.62 15.64
CA SER A 25 -7.38 39.63 14.65
C SER A 25 -7.68 38.69 13.50
N LEU A 26 -7.68 39.21 12.28
CA LEU A 26 -7.86 38.45 11.05
C LEU A 26 -6.51 38.28 10.36
N LEU A 27 -6.03 37.06 10.17
CA LEU A 27 -4.75 36.75 9.55
C LEU A 27 -4.99 36.16 8.16
N TYR A 28 -4.31 36.66 7.17
CA TYR A 28 -4.29 36.14 5.81
C TYR A 28 -2.91 36.23 5.20
N ASP A 29 -2.62 35.34 4.24
CA ASP A 29 -1.33 35.30 3.54
C ASP A 29 -1.47 36.00 2.19
N THR A 30 -0.65 37.02 1.94
CA THR A 30 -0.65 37.79 0.69
C THR A 30 0.25 37.19 -0.38
N ARG A 31 0.96 36.11 -0.11
CA ARG A 31 1.85 35.49 -1.09
C ARG A 31 1.06 34.78 -2.17
N SER A 32 1.46 34.96 -3.42
CA SER A 32 0.97 34.15 -4.55
C SER A 32 1.88 32.91 -4.73
N ASN A 33 1.30 31.72 -4.78
CA ASN A 33 2.03 30.49 -5.04
C ASN A 33 1.36 29.79 -6.24
N GLY A 34 1.90 30.03 -7.44
CA GLY A 34 1.35 29.50 -8.69
C GLY A 34 -0.06 30.04 -9.01
N LEU A 35 -1.04 29.14 -9.08
CA LEU A 35 -2.45 29.50 -9.37
C LEU A 35 -3.24 29.97 -8.13
N GLN A 36 -2.67 29.94 -6.94
CA GLN A 36 -3.31 30.43 -5.71
C GLN A 36 -2.80 31.83 -5.40
N THR A 37 -3.67 32.83 -5.54
CA THR A 37 -3.43 34.19 -5.13
C THR A 37 -3.85 34.37 -3.67
N GLY A 38 -2.96 34.92 -2.85
CA GLY A 38 -3.25 35.28 -1.47
C GLY A 38 -4.09 36.57 -1.41
N GLU A 39 -5.34 36.49 -1.87
CA GLU A 39 -6.27 37.61 -1.82
C GLU A 39 -7.00 37.70 -0.48
N VAL A 40 -7.27 38.94 -0.08
CA VAL A 40 -8.08 39.23 1.10
C VAL A 40 -9.51 38.70 0.85
N SER A 41 -10.07 37.96 1.79
CA SER A 41 -11.45 37.48 1.69
C SER A 41 -12.41 38.67 1.48
N ARG A 42 -13.38 38.49 0.55
CA ARG A 42 -14.46 39.44 0.31
C ARG A 42 -15.19 39.86 1.61
N PHE A 43 -15.24 39.01 2.59
CA PHE A 43 -15.88 39.31 3.87
C PHE A 43 -15.09 40.31 4.70
N VAL A 44 -13.77 40.34 4.59
CA VAL A 44 -12.94 41.37 5.22
C VAL A 44 -13.22 42.72 4.57
N HIS A 45 -13.33 42.74 3.23
CA HIS A 45 -13.74 43.98 2.49
C HIS A 45 -15.14 44.41 2.87
N GLN A 46 -16.10 43.49 3.05
CA GLN A 46 -17.45 43.83 3.55
C GLN A 46 -17.42 44.44 4.93
N LEU A 47 -16.65 43.89 5.85
CA LEU A 47 -16.50 44.47 7.20
C LEU A 47 -15.91 45.87 7.14
N HIS A 48 -14.93 46.09 6.27
CA HIS A 48 -14.23 47.37 6.13
C HIS A 48 -15.10 48.46 5.44
N TYR A 49 -15.67 48.10 4.25
CA TYR A 49 -16.29 49.11 3.36
C TYR A 49 -17.83 49.17 3.46
N HIS A 50 -18.48 48.07 3.86
CA HIS A 50 -19.94 48.05 3.94
C HIS A 50 -20.44 48.27 5.38
N TYR A 51 -19.76 47.66 6.36
CA TYR A 51 -20.13 47.79 7.76
C TYR A 51 -19.28 48.85 8.51
N GLU A 52 -18.34 49.47 7.83
CA GLU A 52 -17.46 50.55 8.35
C GLU A 52 -16.81 50.20 9.71
N VAL A 53 -16.50 48.89 9.90
CA VAL A 53 -15.85 48.42 11.13
C VAL A 53 -14.44 49.02 11.21
N PRO A 54 -14.06 49.70 12.31
CA PRO A 54 -12.72 50.25 12.48
C PRO A 54 -11.68 49.13 12.46
N MET A 55 -10.83 49.10 11.42
CA MET A 55 -9.79 48.11 11.25
C MET A 55 -8.42 48.74 11.22
N ARG A 56 -7.41 48.02 11.72
CA ARG A 56 -6.00 48.41 11.60
C ARG A 56 -5.26 47.34 10.86
N ASP A 57 -4.70 47.68 9.72
CA ASP A 57 -3.84 46.78 8.95
C ASP A 57 -2.44 46.72 9.59
N LYS A 58 -1.93 45.51 9.76
CA LYS A 58 -0.57 45.26 10.21
C LYS A 58 0.11 44.28 9.28
N LEU A 59 1.11 44.72 8.54
CA LEU A 59 1.94 43.82 7.77
C LEU A 59 2.93 43.12 8.71
N VAL A 60 2.85 41.80 8.79
CA VAL A 60 3.82 40.98 9.51
C VAL A 60 4.71 40.30 8.49
N VAL A 61 5.95 40.79 8.37
CA VAL A 61 6.97 40.17 7.55
C VAL A 61 7.86 39.33 8.47
N TYR A 62 7.91 38.04 8.25
CA TYR A 62 8.87 37.19 8.93
C TYR A 62 9.71 36.45 7.90
N ASN A 63 11.01 36.47 8.07
CA ASN A 63 11.91 35.65 7.31
C ASN A 63 11.93 34.27 7.94
N VAL A 64 11.35 33.30 7.25
CA VAL A 64 11.60 31.89 7.57
C VAL A 64 13.04 31.62 7.13
N SER A 65 14.00 31.84 8.02
CA SER A 65 15.31 31.22 7.82
C SER A 65 15.07 29.73 7.88
N SER A 66 15.20 29.04 6.76
CA SER A 66 15.29 27.58 6.74
C SER A 66 16.61 27.21 7.43
N SER A 67 16.63 27.19 8.75
CA SER A 67 17.62 26.40 9.46
C SER A 67 17.38 24.97 8.96
N LYS A 68 18.37 24.40 8.28
CA LYS A 68 18.33 22.99 7.91
C LYS A 68 18.21 22.19 9.20
N THR A 69 16.98 21.93 9.63
CA THR A 69 16.75 21.05 10.77
C THR A 69 17.42 19.73 10.43
N PRO A 70 18.29 19.21 11.29
CA PRO A 70 18.93 17.93 11.03
C PRO A 70 17.85 16.86 10.82
N PRO A 71 18.09 15.88 9.93
CA PRO A 71 17.13 14.82 9.69
C PRO A 71 16.74 14.15 11.01
N LEU A 72 15.44 13.96 11.20
CA LEU A 72 14.93 13.30 12.40
C LEU A 72 15.42 11.85 12.44
N ALA A 73 16.03 11.46 13.56
CA ALA A 73 16.46 10.11 13.82
C ALA A 73 15.98 9.68 15.22
N VAL A 74 15.41 8.50 15.30
CA VAL A 74 14.93 7.90 16.55
C VAL A 74 15.86 6.76 16.96
N PRO A 75 16.67 6.93 18.02
CA PRO A 75 17.53 5.86 18.53
C PRO A 75 16.66 4.73 19.11
N LYS A 76 17.08 3.49 18.90
CA LYS A 76 16.38 2.30 19.39
C LYS A 76 16.68 2.07 20.86
N ARG A 77 16.04 2.85 21.72
CA ARG A 77 16.14 2.70 23.18
C ARG A 77 15.45 1.41 23.63
N GLU A 78 15.65 1.06 24.89
CA GLU A 78 15.13 -0.18 25.49
C GLU A 78 13.63 -0.38 25.34
N ASP A 79 12.85 0.69 25.42
CA ASP A 79 11.39 0.65 25.24
C ASP A 79 11.00 0.28 23.80
N ILE A 80 11.73 0.79 22.80
CA ILE A 80 11.55 0.45 21.38
C ILE A 80 12.01 -1.00 21.13
N MET A 81 13.14 -1.40 21.69
CA MET A 81 13.64 -2.78 21.56
C MET A 81 12.65 -3.79 22.16
N ARG A 82 12.06 -3.52 23.31
CA ARG A 82 10.98 -4.36 23.89
C ARG A 82 9.75 -4.50 22.96
N ARG A 83 9.40 -3.45 22.19
CA ARG A 83 8.33 -3.54 21.19
C ARG A 83 8.73 -4.38 19.98
N LEU A 84 10.00 -4.30 19.57
CA LEU A 84 10.55 -5.13 18.50
C LEU A 84 10.63 -6.60 18.92
N ASP A 85 10.90 -6.90 20.18
CA ASP A 85 10.94 -8.27 20.70
C ASP A 85 9.59 -9.01 20.53
N ALA A 86 8.48 -8.29 20.43
CA ALA A 86 7.18 -8.89 20.09
C ALA A 86 7.16 -9.60 18.73
N TYR A 87 8.10 -9.31 17.84
CA TYR A 87 8.26 -9.94 16.53
C TYR A 87 9.22 -11.15 16.52
N ARG A 88 9.93 -11.39 17.63
CA ARG A 88 10.80 -12.56 17.77
C ARG A 88 9.99 -13.84 17.98
N LYS A 89 10.62 -14.98 17.83
CA LYS A 89 10.02 -16.30 18.11
C LYS A 89 9.43 -16.32 19.53
N GLY A 90 8.18 -16.77 19.64
CA GLY A 90 7.42 -16.73 20.91
C GLY A 90 6.68 -15.41 21.16
N GLY A 91 6.97 -14.35 20.42
CA GLY A 91 6.24 -13.08 20.51
C GLY A 91 4.85 -13.12 19.85
N SER A 92 4.09 -12.05 20.05
CA SER A 92 2.69 -11.95 19.58
C SER A 92 2.55 -11.41 18.15
N LYS A 93 3.59 -10.79 17.58
CA LYS A 93 3.57 -10.14 16.28
C LYS A 93 4.42 -10.89 15.24
N ALA A 94 4.22 -10.58 13.97
CA ALA A 94 5.03 -11.08 12.86
C ALA A 94 5.19 -9.97 11.81
N ILE A 95 6.36 -9.93 11.14
CA ILE A 95 6.69 -8.95 10.11
C ILE A 95 6.12 -9.40 8.77
N SER A 96 5.45 -8.48 8.05
CA SER A 96 4.92 -8.72 6.71
C SER A 96 5.83 -8.12 5.64
N ALA A 97 5.69 -8.58 4.39
CA ALA A 97 6.39 -8.00 3.25
C ALA A 97 6.11 -6.49 3.07
N SER A 98 4.89 -6.05 3.36
CA SER A 98 4.54 -4.61 3.35
C SER A 98 5.28 -3.82 4.44
N ALA A 99 5.47 -4.40 5.63
CA ALA A 99 6.25 -3.77 6.69
C ALA A 99 7.73 -3.64 6.30
N ILE A 100 8.32 -4.66 5.66
CA ILE A 100 9.69 -4.61 5.13
C ILE A 100 9.79 -3.54 4.04
N ASN A 101 8.85 -3.50 3.09
CA ASN A 101 8.81 -2.46 2.07
C ASN A 101 8.73 -1.05 2.69
N THR A 102 7.94 -0.89 3.76
CA THR A 102 7.84 0.39 4.50
C THR A 102 9.17 0.79 5.13
N TYR A 103 9.91 -0.18 5.71
CA TYR A 103 11.25 0.07 6.27
C TYR A 103 12.24 0.49 5.19
N LEU A 104 12.24 -0.20 4.06
CA LEU A 104 13.12 0.08 2.93
C LEU A 104 12.80 1.45 2.28
N ASP A 105 11.54 1.86 2.28
CA ASP A 105 11.15 3.20 1.81
C ASP A 105 11.56 4.31 2.79
N CYS A 106 11.34 4.09 4.08
CA CYS A 106 11.68 5.02 5.14
C CYS A 106 11.68 4.32 6.51
N PRO A 107 12.85 4.13 7.13
CA PRO A 107 12.94 3.54 8.48
C PRO A 107 12.08 4.26 9.52
N LEU A 108 11.99 5.58 9.43
CA LEU A 108 11.17 6.38 10.37
C LEU A 108 9.66 6.15 10.15
N LYS A 109 9.21 5.99 8.90
CA LYS A 109 7.82 5.61 8.62
C LYS A 109 7.51 4.23 9.22
N PHE A 110 8.42 3.27 9.08
CA PHE A 110 8.28 1.95 9.69
C PHE A 110 8.15 2.07 11.22
N TYR A 111 8.99 2.87 11.86
CA TYR A 111 8.91 3.11 13.30
C TYR A 111 7.51 3.60 13.69
N PHE A 112 7.01 4.67 13.08
CA PHE A 112 5.71 5.23 13.43
C PHE A 112 4.56 4.26 13.16
N SER A 113 4.50 3.66 11.96
CA SER A 113 3.35 2.86 11.55
C SER A 113 3.36 1.41 12.06
N VAL A 114 4.55 0.78 12.18
CA VAL A 114 4.68 -0.66 12.49
C VAL A 114 5.07 -0.87 13.96
N VAL A 115 6.07 -0.14 14.46
CA VAL A 115 6.55 -0.30 15.83
C VAL A 115 5.61 0.39 16.81
N GLU A 116 5.29 1.68 16.59
CA GLU A 116 4.39 2.47 17.43
C GLU A 116 2.91 2.21 17.12
N GLY A 117 2.60 1.74 15.91
CA GLY A 117 1.22 1.47 15.51
C GLY A 117 0.37 2.72 15.27
N ILE A 118 1.02 3.88 15.02
CA ILE A 118 0.32 5.13 14.71
C ILE A 118 -0.35 4.97 13.34
N ARG A 119 -1.65 5.24 13.28
CA ARG A 119 -2.45 5.22 12.06
C ARG A 119 -3.07 6.59 11.85
N GLU A 120 -3.32 6.94 10.59
CA GLU A 120 -4.26 8.03 10.29
C GLU A 120 -5.65 7.64 10.78
N GLU A 121 -6.42 8.62 11.27
CA GLU A 121 -7.85 8.42 11.49
C GLU A 121 -8.49 8.12 10.13
N GLU A 122 -9.18 6.99 10.04
CA GLU A 122 -9.93 6.65 8.84
C GLU A 122 -11.10 7.63 8.72
N GLU A 123 -10.96 8.63 7.85
CA GLU A 123 -12.11 9.43 7.44
C GLU A 123 -13.07 8.50 6.69
N VAL A 124 -14.35 8.55 7.08
CA VAL A 124 -15.39 7.81 6.35
C VAL A 124 -15.49 8.41 4.95
N SER A 125 -14.78 7.82 4.01
CA SER A 125 -14.80 8.25 2.62
C SER A 125 -16.08 7.75 1.95
N GLU A 126 -16.84 8.67 1.34
CA GLU A 126 -17.98 8.31 0.50
C GLU A 126 -17.54 7.68 -0.83
N THR A 127 -16.25 7.79 -1.15
CA THR A 127 -15.66 7.28 -2.39
C THR A 127 -14.73 6.10 -2.11
N ILE A 128 -14.75 5.12 -3.01
CA ILE A 128 -13.87 3.95 -2.92
C ILE A 128 -12.44 4.34 -3.27
N GLU A 129 -11.55 4.23 -2.30
CA GLU A 129 -10.12 4.41 -2.47
C GLU A 129 -9.47 3.19 -3.15
N SER A 130 -8.21 3.36 -3.59
CA SER A 130 -7.54 2.33 -4.39
C SER A 130 -7.23 1.03 -3.63
N ASP A 131 -7.09 1.09 -2.32
CA ASP A 131 -6.88 -0.06 -1.44
C ASP A 131 -8.18 -0.86 -1.23
N VAL A 132 -9.31 -0.16 -1.00
CA VAL A 132 -10.63 -0.78 -0.92
C VAL A 132 -11.01 -1.42 -2.27
N PHE A 133 -10.71 -0.75 -3.39
CA PHE A 133 -10.87 -1.34 -4.73
C PHE A 133 -10.09 -2.64 -4.86
N GLY A 134 -8.83 -2.67 -4.40
CA GLY A 134 -8.00 -3.87 -4.37
C GLY A 134 -8.65 -4.98 -3.53
N SER A 135 -9.07 -4.68 -2.31
CA SER A 135 -9.71 -5.65 -1.40
C SER A 135 -10.98 -6.25 -2.00
N ILE A 136 -11.83 -5.44 -2.65
CA ILE A 136 -13.03 -5.93 -3.33
C ILE A 136 -12.65 -6.87 -4.48
N LEU A 137 -11.65 -6.51 -5.30
CA LEU A 137 -11.20 -7.35 -6.41
C LEU A 137 -10.68 -8.71 -5.91
N HIS A 138 -9.81 -8.72 -4.89
CA HIS A 138 -9.30 -9.95 -4.28
C HIS A 138 -10.45 -10.83 -3.77
N LYS A 139 -11.42 -10.22 -3.08
CA LYS A 139 -12.58 -10.94 -2.55
C LYS A 139 -13.44 -11.56 -3.65
N VAL A 140 -13.65 -10.87 -4.77
CA VAL A 140 -14.35 -11.42 -5.93
C VAL A 140 -13.58 -12.58 -6.53
N MET A 141 -12.26 -12.46 -6.71
CA MET A 141 -11.43 -13.53 -7.26
C MET A 141 -11.41 -14.75 -6.34
N GLU A 142 -11.26 -14.54 -5.02
CA GLU A 142 -11.38 -15.62 -4.03
C GLU A 142 -12.72 -16.36 -4.20
N GLU A 143 -13.81 -15.64 -4.19
CA GLU A 143 -15.15 -16.24 -4.24
C GLU A 143 -15.40 -17.03 -5.53
N LEU A 144 -14.95 -16.53 -6.66
CA LEU A 144 -15.13 -17.18 -7.96
C LEU A 144 -14.30 -18.47 -8.09
N TYR A 145 -13.10 -18.51 -7.51
CA TYR A 145 -12.21 -19.67 -7.60
C TYR A 145 -12.42 -20.69 -6.48
N LYS A 146 -12.91 -20.29 -5.32
CA LYS A 146 -13.11 -21.16 -4.14
C LYS A 146 -13.85 -22.48 -4.41
N PRO A 147 -14.90 -22.54 -5.25
CA PRO A 147 -15.59 -23.81 -5.57
C PRO A 147 -14.71 -24.83 -6.31
N PHE A 148 -13.59 -24.39 -6.85
CA PHE A 148 -12.65 -25.21 -7.62
C PHE A 148 -11.38 -25.57 -6.85
N GLN A 149 -11.34 -25.31 -5.55
CA GLN A 149 -10.18 -25.65 -4.72
C GLN A 149 -9.82 -27.15 -4.83
N GLY A 150 -8.54 -27.42 -5.13
CA GLY A 150 -8.03 -28.76 -5.38
C GLY A 150 -8.49 -29.39 -6.70
N LYS A 151 -9.14 -28.63 -7.59
CA LYS A 151 -9.66 -29.13 -8.87
C LYS A 151 -8.95 -28.52 -10.07
N MET A 152 -9.01 -29.27 -11.17
CA MET A 152 -8.51 -28.77 -12.45
C MET A 152 -9.44 -27.72 -13.03
N VAL A 153 -8.88 -26.59 -13.39
CA VAL A 153 -9.55 -25.47 -14.06
C VAL A 153 -9.28 -25.57 -15.55
N THR A 154 -10.36 -25.58 -16.33
CA THR A 154 -10.30 -25.65 -17.80
C THR A 154 -10.76 -24.34 -18.45
N VAL A 155 -10.41 -24.18 -19.73
CA VAL A 155 -10.82 -22.99 -20.50
C VAL A 155 -12.35 -22.87 -20.59
N ASP A 156 -13.07 -23.98 -20.70
CA ASP A 156 -14.53 -23.96 -20.83
C ASP A 156 -15.22 -23.58 -19.51
N LEU A 157 -14.64 -24.00 -18.38
CA LEU A 157 -15.08 -23.57 -17.06
C LEU A 157 -14.93 -22.02 -16.90
N LEU A 158 -13.76 -21.48 -17.24
CA LEU A 158 -13.53 -20.04 -17.14
C LEU A 158 -14.42 -19.24 -18.10
N LYS A 159 -14.69 -19.77 -19.29
CA LYS A 159 -15.66 -19.19 -20.21
C LYS A 159 -17.08 -19.19 -19.65
N ALA A 160 -17.48 -20.28 -18.97
CA ALA A 160 -18.79 -20.38 -18.35
C ALA A 160 -18.96 -19.35 -17.22
N ILE A 161 -17.98 -19.24 -16.31
CA ILE A 161 -17.95 -18.25 -15.24
C ILE A 161 -18.06 -16.83 -15.84
N ARG A 162 -17.25 -16.54 -16.86
CA ARG A 162 -17.22 -15.19 -17.51
C ARG A 162 -18.55 -14.81 -18.17
N LYS A 163 -19.31 -15.78 -18.65
CA LYS A 163 -20.64 -15.56 -19.28
C LYS A 163 -21.77 -15.47 -18.26
N ASP A 164 -21.57 -15.97 -17.06
CA ASP A 164 -22.58 -15.91 -15.99
C ASP A 164 -22.60 -14.54 -15.32
N THR A 165 -23.36 -13.63 -15.92
CA THR A 165 -23.52 -12.26 -15.41
C THR A 165 -24.11 -12.23 -14.00
N ALA A 166 -25.03 -13.17 -13.68
CA ALA A 166 -25.65 -13.20 -12.36
C ALA A 166 -24.65 -13.62 -11.28
N LEU A 167 -23.80 -14.63 -11.56
CA LEU A 167 -22.71 -15.03 -10.68
C LEU A 167 -21.74 -13.88 -10.43
N LEU A 168 -21.27 -13.21 -11.48
CA LEU A 168 -20.32 -12.11 -11.37
C LEU A 168 -20.91 -10.93 -10.58
N THR A 169 -22.15 -10.51 -10.92
CA THR A 169 -22.82 -9.40 -10.22
C THR A 169 -23.04 -9.74 -8.75
N GLY A 170 -23.44 -10.98 -8.45
CA GLY A 170 -23.64 -11.45 -7.09
C GLY A 170 -22.34 -11.45 -6.27
N ALA A 171 -21.24 -11.97 -6.84
CA ALA A 171 -19.93 -11.99 -6.19
C ALA A 171 -19.43 -10.55 -5.91
N ILE A 172 -19.59 -9.63 -6.88
CA ILE A 172 -19.21 -8.23 -6.71
C ILE A 172 -20.04 -7.57 -5.59
N ALA A 173 -21.36 -7.77 -5.58
CA ALA A 173 -22.23 -7.19 -4.56
C ALA A 173 -21.88 -7.70 -3.13
N ARG A 174 -21.54 -8.99 -2.97
CA ARG A 174 -21.09 -9.56 -1.70
C ARG A 174 -19.73 -8.99 -1.28
N ALA A 175 -18.79 -8.86 -2.21
CA ALA A 175 -17.49 -8.27 -1.93
C ALA A 175 -17.61 -6.79 -1.51
N PHE A 176 -18.50 -6.01 -2.12
CA PHE A 176 -18.82 -4.66 -1.66
C PHE A 176 -19.42 -4.64 -0.26
N ALA A 177 -20.32 -5.56 0.04
CA ALA A 177 -20.94 -5.65 1.36
C ALA A 177 -19.87 -5.89 2.44
N SER A 178 -18.94 -6.84 2.23
CA SER A 178 -17.90 -7.16 3.20
C SER A 178 -16.77 -6.13 3.26
N GLU A 179 -16.24 -5.69 2.10
CA GLU A 179 -15.01 -4.91 2.05
C GLU A 179 -15.25 -3.40 2.16
N PHE A 180 -16.35 -2.90 1.63
CA PHE A 180 -16.66 -1.46 1.65
C PHE A 180 -17.72 -1.09 2.70
N PHE A 181 -18.89 -1.73 2.64
CA PHE A 181 -19.98 -1.42 3.57
C PHE A 181 -19.80 -2.03 4.96
N LYS A 182 -18.86 -2.97 5.14
CA LYS A 182 -18.60 -3.70 6.40
C LYS A 182 -19.87 -4.30 6.99
N THR A 183 -20.70 -4.92 6.15
CA THR A 183 -21.99 -5.52 6.51
C THR A 183 -22.16 -6.88 5.84
N GLU A 184 -22.99 -7.73 6.44
CA GLU A 184 -23.40 -9.00 5.84
C GLU A 184 -24.61 -8.84 4.88
N VAL A 185 -25.26 -7.66 4.89
CA VAL A 185 -26.45 -7.39 4.07
C VAL A 185 -26.02 -7.02 2.65
N VAL A 186 -26.25 -7.92 1.72
CA VAL A 186 -25.98 -7.69 0.30
C VAL A 186 -27.10 -6.84 -0.32
N ARG A 187 -26.73 -5.74 -0.96
CA ARG A 187 -27.63 -4.82 -1.65
C ARG A 187 -27.20 -4.64 -3.10
N SER A 188 -28.14 -4.29 -3.95
CA SER A 188 -27.84 -3.86 -5.32
C SER A 188 -27.01 -2.58 -5.29
N LEU A 189 -25.94 -2.55 -6.07
CA LEU A 189 -25.10 -1.37 -6.20
C LEU A 189 -25.82 -0.29 -7.01
N THR A 190 -25.72 0.96 -6.58
CA THR A 190 -26.32 2.12 -7.23
C THR A 190 -25.32 3.27 -7.34
N GLY A 191 -25.58 4.23 -8.23
CA GLY A 191 -24.74 5.43 -8.37
C GLY A 191 -23.29 5.11 -8.71
N GLN A 192 -22.36 5.76 -8.02
CA GLN A 192 -20.92 5.58 -8.23
C GLN A 192 -20.45 4.15 -7.93
N ASN A 193 -21.02 3.50 -6.91
CA ASN A 193 -20.67 2.12 -6.56
C ASN A 193 -21.03 1.12 -7.66
N TYR A 194 -22.13 1.37 -8.39
CA TYR A 194 -22.47 0.59 -9.58
C TYR A 194 -21.40 0.72 -10.67
N LEU A 195 -20.94 1.94 -10.96
CA LEU A 195 -19.89 2.16 -11.97
C LEU A 195 -18.58 1.47 -11.59
N ILE A 196 -18.19 1.52 -10.30
CA ILE A 196 -17.00 0.83 -9.80
C ILE A 196 -17.20 -0.70 -9.88
N GLY A 197 -18.38 -1.20 -9.54
CA GLY A 197 -18.73 -2.61 -9.71
C GLY A 197 -18.58 -3.08 -11.15
N GLU A 198 -19.02 -2.28 -12.13
CA GLU A 198 -18.84 -2.57 -13.55
C GLU A 198 -17.37 -2.52 -14.00
N MET A 199 -16.57 -1.63 -13.41
CA MET A 199 -15.11 -1.64 -13.63
C MET A 199 -14.48 -2.93 -13.11
N ILE A 200 -14.80 -3.32 -11.88
CA ILE A 200 -14.31 -4.57 -11.27
C ILE A 200 -14.72 -5.76 -12.12
N ARG A 201 -15.97 -5.81 -12.59
CA ARG A 201 -16.45 -6.87 -13.50
C ARG A 201 -15.57 -7.00 -14.73
N LYS A 202 -15.25 -5.89 -15.40
CA LYS A 202 -14.35 -5.89 -16.58
C LYS A 202 -12.95 -6.41 -16.25
N TYR A 203 -12.39 -6.05 -15.09
CA TYR A 203 -11.09 -6.58 -14.66
C TYR A 203 -11.17 -8.08 -14.37
N VAL A 204 -12.19 -8.55 -13.66
CA VAL A 204 -12.42 -9.97 -13.39
C VAL A 204 -12.57 -10.76 -14.69
N GLU A 205 -13.41 -10.30 -15.62
CA GLU A 205 -13.59 -10.93 -16.95
C GLU A 205 -12.25 -11.03 -17.69
N LYS A 206 -11.41 -9.98 -17.56
CA LYS A 206 -10.09 -9.97 -18.21
C LYS A 206 -9.09 -10.90 -17.54
N ILE A 207 -9.10 -11.00 -16.21
CA ILE A 207 -8.27 -11.98 -15.49
C ILE A 207 -8.67 -13.40 -15.93
N LEU A 208 -9.97 -13.73 -15.93
CA LEU A 208 -10.47 -15.05 -16.37
C LEU A 208 -10.09 -15.35 -17.82
N GLU A 209 -10.09 -14.33 -18.70
CA GLU A 209 -9.63 -14.48 -20.08
C GLU A 209 -8.12 -14.81 -20.17
N ARG A 210 -7.30 -14.09 -19.37
CA ARG A 210 -5.84 -14.33 -19.33
C ARG A 210 -5.52 -15.68 -18.73
N ASP A 211 -6.22 -16.06 -17.64
CA ASP A 211 -6.10 -17.39 -17.02
C ASP A 211 -6.50 -18.50 -18.00
N GLY A 212 -7.50 -18.26 -18.86
CA GLY A 212 -7.89 -19.19 -19.92
C GLY A 212 -6.76 -19.57 -20.87
N LYS A 213 -5.77 -18.69 -21.06
CA LYS A 213 -4.58 -18.98 -21.88
C LYS A 213 -3.57 -19.90 -21.17
N LEU A 214 -3.68 -20.02 -19.85
CA LEU A 214 -2.80 -20.82 -19.01
C LEU A 214 -3.39 -22.20 -18.67
N THR A 215 -4.66 -22.42 -19.01
CA THR A 215 -5.34 -23.69 -18.77
C THR A 215 -4.74 -24.85 -19.56
N PRO A 216 -4.80 -26.10 -19.07
CA PRO A 216 -5.36 -26.48 -17.77
C PRO A 216 -4.39 -26.20 -16.60
N PHE A 217 -4.94 -25.87 -15.43
CA PHE A 217 -4.18 -25.75 -14.20
C PHE A 217 -5.01 -26.25 -13.01
N VAL A 218 -4.34 -26.68 -11.93
CA VAL A 218 -5.01 -27.03 -10.68
C VAL A 218 -5.03 -25.80 -9.79
N TYR A 219 -6.24 -25.36 -9.43
CA TYR A 219 -6.38 -24.29 -8.44
C TYR A 219 -6.21 -24.87 -7.04
N ILE A 220 -5.17 -24.45 -6.31
CA ILE A 220 -4.86 -25.01 -5.00
C ILE A 220 -5.65 -24.27 -3.93
N GLU A 221 -5.43 -22.96 -3.78
CA GLU A 221 -6.10 -22.12 -2.77
C GLU A 221 -5.94 -20.63 -3.02
N SER A 222 -6.75 -19.82 -2.31
CA SER A 222 -6.62 -18.35 -2.25
C SER A 222 -6.57 -17.86 -0.82
N GLU A 223 -6.13 -16.61 -0.63
CA GLU A 223 -6.05 -15.91 0.66
C GLU A 223 -5.34 -16.77 1.73
N ARG A 224 -4.29 -17.50 1.29
CA ARG A 224 -3.54 -18.36 2.20
C ARG A 224 -2.74 -17.56 3.19
N LYS A 225 -3.07 -17.68 4.46
CA LYS A 225 -2.23 -17.21 5.56
C LYS A 225 -0.99 -18.09 5.66
N ILE A 226 0.18 -17.47 5.54
CA ILE A 226 1.46 -18.17 5.66
C ILE A 226 2.30 -17.50 6.74
N ASN A 227 3.01 -18.33 7.51
CA ASN A 227 3.94 -17.89 8.52
C ASN A 227 5.31 -18.50 8.25
N GLY A 228 6.36 -17.77 8.59
CA GLY A 228 7.74 -18.23 8.47
C GLY A 228 8.55 -17.82 9.70
N LEU A 229 9.70 -18.46 9.83
CA LEU A 229 10.74 -18.07 10.78
C LEU A 229 12.03 -17.87 9.99
N ILE A 230 12.76 -16.80 10.29
CA ILE A 230 14.09 -16.55 9.74
C ILE A 230 15.05 -16.25 10.87
N SER A 231 16.24 -16.87 10.81
CA SER A 231 17.30 -16.65 11.78
C SER A 231 18.12 -15.42 11.39
N LEU A 232 18.34 -14.51 12.33
CA LEU A 232 19.24 -13.37 12.20
C LEU A 232 20.70 -13.78 12.39
N SER A 233 21.61 -12.84 12.18
CA SER A 233 23.06 -13.05 12.37
C SER A 233 23.43 -13.32 13.82
N ASP A 234 22.63 -12.88 14.79
CA ASP A 234 22.77 -13.15 16.23
C ASP A 234 22.07 -14.46 16.66
N TYR A 235 21.65 -15.29 15.70
CA TYR A 235 20.90 -16.54 15.89
C TYR A 235 19.50 -16.38 16.50
N SER A 236 19.03 -15.18 16.74
CA SER A 236 17.63 -14.97 17.11
C SER A 236 16.70 -15.20 15.93
N GLU A 237 15.48 -15.65 16.18
CA GLU A 237 14.51 -15.97 15.14
C GLU A 237 13.38 -14.94 15.09
N ILE A 238 13.10 -14.43 13.91
CA ILE A 238 12.05 -13.45 13.64
C ILE A 238 10.86 -14.14 12.96
N ARG A 239 9.67 -13.80 13.43
CA ARG A 239 8.42 -14.28 12.86
C ARG A 239 8.03 -13.45 11.64
N LEU A 240 7.79 -14.14 10.53
CA LEU A 240 7.28 -13.57 9.30
C LEU A 240 5.83 -14.01 9.09
N LYS A 241 5.05 -13.18 8.40
CA LYS A 241 3.69 -13.49 7.97
C LYS A 241 3.42 -12.98 6.55
N GLY A 242 2.54 -13.66 5.86
CA GLY A 242 2.06 -13.24 4.56
C GLY A 242 0.62 -13.71 4.31
N PHE A 243 0.03 -13.12 3.28
CA PHE A 243 -1.23 -13.55 2.70
C PHE A 243 -0.97 -13.72 1.21
N ILE A 244 -1.08 -14.95 0.72
CA ILE A 244 -0.91 -15.26 -0.68
C ILE A 244 -2.28 -15.20 -1.33
N ASP A 245 -2.45 -14.29 -2.28
CA ASP A 245 -3.75 -14.05 -2.91
C ASP A 245 -4.25 -15.29 -3.65
N ARG A 246 -3.34 -16.02 -4.36
CA ARG A 246 -3.68 -17.23 -5.08
C ARG A 246 -2.48 -18.15 -5.24
N VAL A 247 -2.73 -19.45 -5.07
CA VAL A 247 -1.79 -20.53 -5.39
C VAL A 247 -2.43 -21.46 -6.40
N ASP A 248 -1.75 -21.75 -7.48
CA ASP A 248 -2.15 -22.77 -8.45
C ASP A 248 -0.95 -23.58 -8.96
N GLU A 249 -1.22 -24.68 -9.66
CA GLU A 249 -0.22 -25.57 -10.21
C GLU A 249 -0.43 -25.71 -11.71
N VAL A 250 0.61 -25.41 -12.48
CA VAL A 250 0.64 -25.52 -13.93
C VAL A 250 1.83 -26.38 -14.33
N ARG A 251 1.62 -27.52 -15.00
CA ARG A 251 2.71 -28.40 -15.47
C ARG A 251 3.73 -28.71 -14.37
N ASP A 252 3.25 -29.14 -13.20
CA ASP A 252 4.04 -29.51 -12.02
C ASP A 252 4.81 -28.34 -11.35
N ALA A 253 4.60 -27.10 -11.77
CA ALA A 253 5.13 -25.92 -11.13
C ALA A 253 4.05 -25.18 -10.34
N ILE A 254 4.32 -24.92 -9.06
CA ILE A 254 3.46 -24.11 -8.18
C ILE A 254 3.64 -22.65 -8.55
N ARG A 255 2.55 -21.93 -8.83
CA ARG A 255 2.57 -20.50 -9.03
C ARG A 255 2.05 -19.78 -7.80
N ILE A 256 2.82 -18.83 -7.31
CA ILE A 256 2.44 -17.90 -6.26
C ILE A 256 2.05 -16.57 -6.93
N ILE A 257 0.77 -16.25 -6.87
CA ILE A 257 0.20 -15.09 -7.58
C ILE A 257 -0.23 -14.03 -6.59
N ASP A 258 0.12 -12.79 -6.91
CA ASP A 258 -0.24 -11.58 -6.17
C ASP A 258 -0.98 -10.61 -7.12
N TYR A 259 -2.17 -10.14 -6.73
CA TYR A 259 -2.95 -9.18 -7.49
C TYR A 259 -2.67 -7.76 -7.02
N LYS A 260 -2.40 -6.85 -7.94
CA LYS A 260 -2.10 -5.44 -7.66
C LYS A 260 -3.05 -4.50 -8.41
N SER A 261 -3.87 -3.76 -7.68
CA SER A 261 -4.78 -2.74 -8.24
C SER A 261 -4.04 -1.53 -8.84
N GLY A 262 -2.82 -1.27 -8.37
CA GLY A 262 -1.95 -0.19 -8.85
C GLY A 262 -1.20 -0.53 -10.13
N SER A 263 -0.15 0.24 -10.38
CA SER A 263 0.85 0.02 -11.43
C SER A 263 2.23 -0.21 -10.81
N GLY A 264 3.08 -0.97 -11.47
CA GLY A 264 4.43 -1.24 -11.01
C GLY A 264 5.21 -2.05 -12.04
N THR A 265 6.36 -2.55 -11.63
CA THR A 265 7.22 -3.40 -12.46
C THR A 265 7.22 -4.83 -11.97
N THR A 266 7.22 -5.77 -12.90
CA THR A 266 7.48 -7.20 -12.66
C THR A 266 8.94 -7.55 -12.91
N THR A 267 9.78 -6.56 -13.25
CA THR A 267 11.18 -6.76 -13.58
C THR A 267 12.05 -6.18 -12.47
N PHE A 268 13.06 -6.93 -12.06
CA PHE A 268 14.09 -6.50 -11.10
C PHE A 268 15.49 -6.66 -11.72
N SER A 269 16.46 -5.87 -11.26
CA SER A 269 17.83 -5.85 -11.79
C SER A 269 18.77 -6.81 -11.07
N SER A 270 18.59 -6.99 -9.77
CA SER A 270 19.29 -7.98 -8.94
C SER A 270 18.52 -8.18 -7.64
N ILE A 271 18.87 -9.21 -6.88
CA ILE A 271 18.25 -9.45 -5.57
C ILE A 271 18.58 -8.30 -4.61
N GLU A 272 19.81 -7.78 -4.64
CA GLU A 272 20.25 -6.66 -3.80
C GLU A 272 19.42 -5.40 -4.08
N SER A 273 19.01 -5.19 -5.34
CA SER A 273 18.16 -4.05 -5.73
C SER A 273 16.79 -4.06 -5.04
N LEU A 274 16.28 -5.24 -4.67
CA LEU A 274 15.02 -5.37 -3.95
C LEU A 274 15.11 -4.84 -2.51
N PHE A 275 16.31 -4.82 -1.94
CA PHE A 275 16.58 -4.38 -0.56
C PHE A 275 17.30 -3.04 -0.48
N ASN A 276 17.65 -2.43 -1.62
CA ASN A 276 18.32 -1.15 -1.66
C ASN A 276 17.35 0.01 -1.36
N LYS A 277 17.60 0.74 -0.27
CA LYS A 277 16.80 1.91 0.15
C LYS A 277 16.92 3.12 -0.79
N GLU A 278 18.02 3.19 -1.55
CA GLU A 278 18.29 4.29 -2.50
C GLU A 278 17.70 4.04 -3.88
N GLU A 279 17.25 2.82 -4.17
CA GLU A 279 16.65 2.45 -5.45
C GLU A 279 15.32 3.20 -5.65
N LYS A 280 15.28 4.11 -6.65
CA LYS A 280 14.14 5.01 -6.87
C LYS A 280 12.86 4.30 -7.25
N ASP A 281 12.97 3.23 -8.02
CA ASP A 281 11.85 2.45 -8.57
C ASP A 281 11.99 0.97 -8.17
N ARG A 282 12.28 0.75 -6.88
CA ARG A 282 12.43 -0.58 -6.30
C ARG A 282 11.21 -1.46 -6.61
N ALA A 283 11.45 -2.68 -7.07
CA ALA A 283 10.40 -3.63 -7.46
C ALA A 283 9.71 -4.25 -6.22
N LYS A 284 8.92 -3.44 -5.49
CA LYS A 284 8.29 -3.79 -4.21
C LYS A 284 7.39 -5.02 -4.27
N ALA A 285 6.64 -5.17 -5.37
CA ALA A 285 5.78 -6.33 -5.56
C ALA A 285 6.59 -7.60 -5.83
N VAL A 286 7.73 -7.48 -6.50
CA VAL A 286 8.66 -8.61 -6.69
C VAL A 286 9.22 -9.05 -5.34
N MET A 287 9.69 -8.12 -4.49
CA MET A 287 10.14 -8.43 -3.14
C MET A 287 9.05 -9.14 -2.32
N GLN A 288 7.80 -8.68 -2.43
CA GLN A 288 6.66 -9.26 -1.73
C GLN A 288 6.37 -10.69 -2.18
N VAL A 289 6.26 -10.92 -3.50
CA VAL A 289 5.97 -12.26 -4.02
C VAL A 289 7.13 -13.22 -3.78
N PHE A 290 8.38 -12.75 -3.83
CA PHE A 290 9.56 -13.54 -3.48
C PHE A 290 9.55 -13.96 -2.01
N MET A 291 9.16 -13.07 -1.09
CA MET A 291 8.98 -13.44 0.31
C MET A 291 7.91 -14.52 0.48
N TYR A 292 6.83 -14.47 -0.31
CA TYR A 292 5.81 -15.53 -0.30
C TYR A 292 6.35 -16.84 -0.88
N CYS A 293 7.09 -16.80 -1.99
CA CYS A 293 7.75 -17.97 -2.56
C CYS A 293 8.73 -18.60 -1.56
N TRP A 294 9.53 -17.76 -0.89
CA TRP A 294 10.48 -18.21 0.14
C TRP A 294 9.76 -18.93 1.30
N MET A 295 8.73 -18.31 1.87
CA MET A 295 7.96 -18.91 2.95
C MET A 295 7.26 -20.21 2.50
N TYR A 296 6.71 -20.22 1.28
CA TYR A 296 5.98 -21.37 0.73
C TYR A 296 6.91 -22.55 0.44
N ALA A 297 8.14 -22.29 -0.03
CA ALA A 297 9.17 -23.31 -0.27
C ALA A 297 9.62 -23.99 1.04
N HIS A 298 9.56 -23.29 2.17
CA HIS A 298 9.94 -23.84 3.48
C HIS A 298 8.87 -24.71 4.14
N LEU A 299 7.66 -24.76 3.57
CA LEU A 299 6.65 -25.72 4.03
C LEU A 299 7.10 -27.14 3.68
N THR A 300 6.94 -28.08 4.62
CA THR A 300 7.41 -29.47 4.47
C THR A 300 6.84 -30.16 3.23
N GLU A 301 5.58 -29.87 2.90
CA GLU A 301 4.86 -30.42 1.75
C GLU A 301 5.36 -29.92 0.40
N ASN A 302 6.14 -28.81 0.38
CA ASN A 302 6.57 -28.17 -0.84
C ASN A 302 8.08 -28.28 -1.13
N LYS A 303 8.81 -29.00 -0.29
CA LYS A 303 10.25 -29.19 -0.50
C LYS A 303 10.53 -29.82 -1.86
N GLY A 304 11.41 -29.16 -2.63
CA GLY A 304 11.84 -29.63 -3.96
C GLY A 304 10.85 -29.38 -5.09
N LYS A 305 9.71 -28.69 -4.83
CA LYS A 305 8.82 -28.26 -5.91
C LYS A 305 9.34 -26.98 -6.57
N THR A 306 9.15 -26.90 -7.89
CA THR A 306 9.36 -25.68 -8.66
C THR A 306 8.33 -24.64 -8.27
N ILE A 307 8.76 -23.42 -7.90
CA ILE A 307 7.88 -22.33 -7.48
C ILE A 307 8.09 -21.12 -8.39
N GLN A 308 7.02 -20.70 -9.05
CA GLN A 308 7.02 -19.57 -9.98
C GLN A 308 6.30 -18.37 -9.36
N PRO A 309 6.95 -17.21 -9.25
CA PRO A 309 6.30 -15.96 -8.85
C PRO A 309 5.49 -15.37 -9.99
N GLY A 310 4.32 -14.81 -9.68
CA GLY A 310 3.47 -14.10 -10.63
C GLY A 310 2.81 -12.88 -10.02
N ILE A 311 2.72 -11.78 -10.80
CA ILE A 311 2.11 -10.54 -10.36
C ILE A 311 1.12 -10.07 -11.43
N TYR A 312 -0.15 -9.94 -11.05
CA TYR A 312 -1.21 -9.44 -11.91
C TYR A 312 -1.44 -7.95 -11.62
N TYR A 313 -0.74 -7.07 -12.33
CA TYR A 313 -1.11 -5.65 -12.33
C TYR A 313 -2.39 -5.46 -13.14
N VAL A 314 -3.52 -5.19 -12.47
CA VAL A 314 -4.82 -5.14 -13.14
C VAL A 314 -4.91 -4.06 -14.21
N ARG A 315 -4.19 -2.94 -14.04
CA ARG A 315 -4.13 -1.88 -15.06
C ARG A 315 -3.45 -2.33 -16.35
N SER A 316 -2.57 -3.32 -16.28
CA SER A 316 -1.85 -3.88 -17.43
C SER A 316 -2.58 -5.02 -18.13
N LEU A 317 -3.70 -5.52 -17.56
CA LEU A 317 -4.45 -6.66 -18.11
C LEU A 317 -4.95 -6.43 -19.55
N PHE A 318 -5.20 -5.18 -19.92
CA PHE A 318 -5.68 -4.79 -21.25
C PHE A 318 -4.56 -4.61 -22.26
N ALA A 319 -3.30 -4.60 -21.83
CA ALA A 319 -2.16 -4.59 -22.74
C ALA A 319 -2.02 -5.95 -23.47
N ASP A 320 -1.47 -5.91 -24.68
CA ASP A 320 -1.15 -7.12 -25.43
C ASP A 320 0.27 -6.98 -25.99
N PRO A 321 1.18 -7.91 -25.67
CA PRO A 321 1.00 -9.07 -24.81
C PRO A 321 0.93 -8.70 -23.31
N PHE A 322 0.13 -9.46 -22.54
CA PHE A 322 0.11 -9.42 -21.08
C PHE A 322 0.81 -10.67 -20.55
N ASP A 323 1.76 -10.47 -19.66
CA ASP A 323 2.47 -11.56 -18.97
C ASP A 323 2.60 -11.21 -17.47
N PRO A 324 2.05 -12.02 -16.54
CA PRO A 324 2.17 -11.82 -15.10
C PRO A 324 3.50 -12.31 -14.52
N SER A 325 4.38 -12.89 -15.33
CA SER A 325 5.64 -13.46 -14.86
C SER A 325 6.58 -12.39 -14.32
N VAL A 326 7.41 -12.80 -13.37
CA VAL A 326 8.51 -11.96 -12.88
C VAL A 326 9.73 -12.17 -13.76
N TYR A 327 10.44 -11.08 -14.04
CA TYR A 327 11.59 -11.06 -14.90
C TYR A 327 12.84 -10.53 -14.20
N HIS A 328 13.94 -11.24 -14.36
CA HIS A 328 15.28 -10.78 -13.99
C HIS A 328 15.93 -10.07 -15.17
N ARG A 329 16.32 -8.82 -15.02
CA ARG A 329 17.04 -8.05 -16.03
C ARG A 329 18.52 -8.42 -16.00
N ILE A 330 18.99 -9.14 -17.01
CA ILE A 330 20.41 -9.52 -17.12
C ILE A 330 21.24 -8.34 -17.65
N GLU A 331 20.73 -7.68 -18.70
CA GLU A 331 21.37 -6.56 -19.38
C GLU A 331 20.33 -5.56 -19.87
N ARG A 332 20.78 -4.41 -20.37
CA ARG A 332 19.88 -3.45 -20.99
C ARG A 332 19.15 -4.07 -22.19
N GLY A 333 17.83 -4.17 -22.09
CA GLY A 333 16.98 -4.76 -23.14
C GLY A 333 16.87 -6.28 -23.12
N LYS A 334 17.57 -6.98 -22.21
CA LYS A 334 17.50 -8.43 -22.06
C LYS A 334 17.04 -8.78 -20.66
N SER A 335 15.94 -9.53 -20.56
CA SER A 335 15.40 -10.04 -19.31
C SER A 335 15.04 -11.50 -19.44
N GLU A 336 15.26 -12.26 -18.38
CA GLU A 336 14.92 -13.66 -18.29
C GLU A 336 13.76 -13.86 -17.33
N LYS A 337 12.84 -14.72 -17.71
CA LYS A 337 11.71 -15.09 -16.89
C LYS A 337 12.16 -15.93 -15.71
N VAL A 338 11.66 -15.64 -14.52
CA VAL A 338 11.89 -16.46 -13.34
C VAL A 338 10.97 -17.69 -13.41
N GLU A 339 11.51 -18.76 -13.96
CA GLU A 339 10.79 -20.04 -14.10
C GLU A 339 10.81 -20.84 -12.79
N ASP A 340 11.80 -20.62 -11.94
CA ASP A 340 11.91 -21.23 -10.61
C ASP A 340 12.56 -20.27 -9.63
N PHE A 341 11.90 -20.02 -8.51
CA PHE A 341 12.40 -19.19 -7.42
C PHE A 341 13.62 -19.79 -6.73
N SER A 342 13.82 -21.12 -6.79
CA SER A 342 14.91 -21.80 -6.07
C SER A 342 16.30 -21.23 -6.40
N GLY A 343 16.51 -20.82 -7.66
CA GLY A 343 17.76 -20.17 -8.09
C GLY A 343 18.05 -18.81 -7.43
N TYR A 344 17.05 -18.20 -6.81
CA TYR A 344 17.15 -16.89 -6.14
C TYR A 344 17.00 -16.99 -4.62
N ALA A 345 16.60 -18.14 -4.09
CA ALA A 345 16.17 -18.33 -2.71
C ALA A 345 17.25 -17.95 -1.70
N GLN A 346 18.50 -18.40 -1.92
CA GLN A 346 19.61 -18.12 -1.00
C GLN A 346 19.93 -16.62 -0.96
N ALA A 347 20.14 -15.99 -2.13
CA ALA A 347 20.46 -14.57 -2.19
C ALA A 347 19.31 -13.71 -1.62
N PHE A 348 18.06 -14.12 -1.85
CA PHE A 348 16.90 -13.46 -1.28
C PHE A 348 16.84 -13.57 0.24
N GLU A 349 17.12 -14.75 0.79
CA GLU A 349 17.18 -14.97 2.25
C GLU A 349 18.29 -14.12 2.88
N GLU A 350 19.47 -14.04 2.26
CA GLU A 350 20.58 -13.20 2.72
C GLU A 350 20.18 -11.71 2.72
N GLY A 351 19.55 -11.21 1.66
CA GLY A 351 19.05 -9.84 1.59
C GLY A 351 17.97 -9.55 2.63
N LEU A 352 17.03 -10.49 2.82
CA LEU A 352 15.96 -10.40 3.83
C LEU A 352 16.56 -10.39 5.25
N ARG A 353 17.51 -11.27 5.53
CA ARG A 353 18.23 -11.32 6.81
C ARG A 353 18.97 -10.02 7.07
N GLY A 354 19.73 -9.50 6.12
CA GLY A 354 20.44 -8.23 6.26
C GLY A 354 19.50 -7.06 6.59
N CYS A 355 18.34 -6.98 5.91
CA CYS A 355 17.33 -5.97 6.21
C CYS A 355 16.77 -6.12 7.64
N LEU A 356 16.52 -7.34 8.08
CA LEU A 356 16.03 -7.61 9.44
C LEU A 356 17.11 -7.36 10.49
N ASP A 357 18.35 -7.73 10.23
CA ASP A 357 19.48 -7.42 11.11
C ASP A 357 19.57 -5.90 11.37
N GLU A 358 19.39 -5.06 10.35
CA GLU A 358 19.32 -3.60 10.55
C GLU A 358 18.12 -3.18 11.42
N ILE A 359 16.93 -3.77 11.19
CA ILE A 359 15.72 -3.44 11.97
C ILE A 359 15.93 -3.77 13.45
N PHE A 360 16.56 -4.88 13.76
CA PHE A 360 16.75 -5.37 15.13
C PHE A 360 18.07 -4.95 15.78
N ASN A 361 18.98 -4.28 15.06
CA ASN A 361 20.21 -3.75 15.63
C ASN A 361 19.92 -2.47 16.44
N PRO A 362 20.20 -2.44 17.76
CA PRO A 362 19.98 -1.27 18.61
C PRO A 362 20.84 -0.06 18.22
N GLU A 363 22.03 -0.29 17.63
CA GLU A 363 22.96 0.77 17.25
C GLU A 363 22.52 1.54 15.99
N ILE A 364 21.63 0.99 15.19
CA ILE A 364 21.14 1.62 13.95
C ILE A 364 19.82 2.34 14.22
N PRO A 365 19.77 3.69 14.27
CA PRO A 365 18.53 4.43 14.56
C PRO A 365 17.55 4.34 13.39
N PHE A 366 16.26 4.59 13.66
CA PHE A 366 15.28 4.83 12.63
C PHE A 366 15.42 6.25 12.09
N THR A 367 15.90 6.38 10.85
CA THR A 367 16.20 7.65 10.21
C THR A 367 15.16 8.03 9.14
N GLN A 368 15.08 9.32 8.85
CA GLN A 368 14.35 9.81 7.68
C GLN A 368 15.00 9.29 6.40
N THR A 369 14.16 8.96 5.41
CA THR A 369 14.67 8.67 4.06
C THR A 369 15.30 9.92 3.44
N PRO A 370 16.42 9.79 2.73
CA PRO A 370 17.00 10.90 1.98
C PRO A 370 16.14 11.29 0.75
N THR A 371 15.29 10.39 0.26
CA THR A 371 14.50 10.58 -0.95
C THR A 371 13.19 11.31 -0.64
N GLY A 372 13.01 12.52 -1.19
CA GLY A 372 11.77 13.31 -1.03
C GLY A 372 10.51 12.65 -1.62
N LYS A 373 10.67 11.74 -2.59
CA LYS A 373 9.55 11.02 -3.24
C LYS A 373 8.71 10.21 -2.23
N ALA A 374 9.36 9.55 -1.27
CA ALA A 374 8.65 8.78 -0.24
C ALA A 374 7.87 9.68 0.76
N CYS A 375 8.20 10.97 0.84
CA CYS A 375 7.54 11.93 1.74
C CYS A 375 6.29 12.58 1.13
N SER A 376 6.12 12.55 -0.20
CA SER A 376 5.05 13.29 -0.90
C SER A 376 3.65 12.93 -0.41
N TYR A 377 3.41 11.65 -0.12
CA TYR A 377 2.14 11.11 0.37
C TYR A 377 2.30 10.43 1.73
N CYS A 378 3.30 10.83 2.52
CA CYS A 378 3.53 10.25 3.83
C CYS A 378 2.65 10.91 4.89
N PRO A 379 1.83 10.15 5.66
CA PRO A 379 1.00 10.71 6.72
C PRO A 379 1.82 11.40 7.81
N PHE A 380 3.06 11.00 7.97
CA PHE A 380 3.95 11.52 9.01
C PHE A 380 4.82 12.71 8.57
N LYS A 381 4.58 13.28 7.36
CA LYS A 381 5.44 14.37 6.87
C LYS A 381 5.44 15.60 7.80
N GLY A 382 4.32 15.89 8.45
CA GLY A 382 4.21 16.98 9.42
C GLY A 382 5.10 16.77 10.64
N ILE A 383 5.17 15.54 11.16
CA ILE A 383 6.06 15.16 12.28
C ILE A 383 7.54 15.25 11.84
N CYS A 384 7.82 14.91 10.60
CA CYS A 384 9.16 14.91 10.02
C CYS A 384 9.64 16.30 9.59
N GLY A 385 8.79 17.33 9.57
CA GLY A 385 9.13 18.69 9.09
C GLY A 385 9.40 18.74 7.58
N LYS A 386 8.75 17.91 6.77
CA LYS A 386 8.93 17.80 5.29
C LYS A 386 7.76 18.42 4.55
#